data_578a84940c4da5a9fac867e16f0be94a
#
_entry.id   578a84940c4da5a9fac867e16f0be94a
#
_cell.length_a   1.000
_cell.length_b   1.000
_cell.length_c   1.000
_cell.angle_alpha   90.00
_cell.angle_beta   90.00
_cell.angle_gamma   90.00
#
_symmetry.space_group_name_H-M   'P 1'
#
loop_
_entity.id
_entity.type
_entity.pdbx_description
1 polymer ?
#
loop_
_entity_poly.entity_id
_entity_poly.type
_entity_poly.pdbx_seq_one_letter_code
_entity_poly.pdbx_strand_id
1 'polypeptide(L)'
;MKRFLIADDHEAVRSGLRAVLEQHPGWEVVAEANDGSKALAAAVASQPHVAILDFSMPRMTGVEVARRIKEYRMHTEILIFTVHNSGLLAQQAFQAGARAFLLKSDANKLLLAAVESLLVHKAFCTDSCASELNGSLGEDKHRYHHLSPRERLVVKLVAEGYTNKRISAMLDLSVKTTEAHRAAAMRKLEVNSTAGLVRYAVRANLVEP
;
A
#
# COMPACT_ATOMS: atom_id res chain seq x y z
N MET A 1 8.67 -0.85 23.55
CA MET A 1 8.11 -2.06 22.94
C MET A 1 6.94 -1.69 22.07
N LYS A 2 6.90 -2.10 20.81
CA LYS A 2 5.80 -1.80 19.88
C LYS A 2 4.81 -2.95 19.91
N ARG A 3 3.52 -2.65 20.02
CA ARG A 3 2.43 -3.62 20.27
C ARG A 3 1.55 -3.73 19.04
N PHE A 4 1.28 -4.95 18.59
CA PHE A 4 0.52 -5.24 17.37
C PHE A 4 -0.72 -6.06 17.66
N LEU A 5 -1.81 -5.76 16.96
CA LEU A 5 -2.98 -6.61 16.82
C LEU A 5 -3.00 -7.15 15.38
N ILE A 6 -3.22 -8.45 15.23
CA ILE A 6 -3.44 -9.10 13.93
C ILE A 6 -4.87 -9.63 13.91
N ALA A 7 -5.63 -9.29 12.87
CA ALA A 7 -6.97 -9.80 12.66
C ALA A 7 -7.14 -10.30 11.21
N ASP A 8 -7.39 -11.59 11.06
CA ASP A 8 -7.60 -12.30 9.80
C ASP A 8 -8.36 -13.58 10.12
N ASP A 9 -9.29 -14.02 9.28
CA ASP A 9 -10.02 -15.26 9.50
C ASP A 9 -9.18 -16.51 9.18
N HIS A 10 -8.07 -16.36 8.43
CA HIS A 10 -7.15 -17.42 8.08
C HIS A 10 -6.00 -17.54 9.10
N GLU A 11 -5.93 -18.66 9.81
CA GLU A 11 -4.89 -18.92 10.82
C GLU A 11 -3.46 -18.86 10.25
N ALA A 12 -3.25 -19.42 9.05
CA ALA A 12 -1.95 -19.41 8.39
C ALA A 12 -1.44 -18.00 8.13
N VAL A 13 -2.34 -17.05 7.79
CA VAL A 13 -2.00 -15.64 7.58
C VAL A 13 -1.59 -15.00 8.90
N ARG A 14 -2.36 -15.21 9.99
CA ARG A 14 -2.03 -14.67 11.31
C ARG A 14 -0.67 -15.18 11.80
N SER A 15 -0.44 -16.49 11.67
CA SER A 15 0.85 -17.11 12.05
C SER A 15 2.02 -16.55 11.24
N GLY A 16 1.83 -16.35 9.93
CA GLY A 16 2.85 -15.74 9.07
C GLY A 16 3.16 -14.30 9.44
N LEU A 17 2.14 -13.47 9.68
CA LEU A 17 2.30 -12.09 10.11
C LEU A 17 3.00 -12.00 11.48
N ARG A 18 2.59 -12.84 12.44
CA ARG A 18 3.24 -12.93 13.75
C ARG A 18 4.72 -13.26 13.61
N ALA A 19 5.06 -14.30 12.85
CA ALA A 19 6.44 -14.73 12.66
C ALA A 19 7.31 -13.60 12.08
N VAL A 20 6.80 -12.82 11.11
CA VAL A 20 7.53 -11.69 10.52
C VAL A 20 7.69 -10.54 11.51
N LEU A 21 6.64 -10.17 12.25
CA LEU A 21 6.69 -9.04 13.17
C LEU A 21 7.59 -9.33 14.39
N GLU A 22 7.50 -10.51 14.96
CA GLU A 22 8.26 -10.88 16.17
C GLU A 22 9.73 -11.17 15.90
N GLN A 23 10.16 -11.28 14.63
CA GLN A 23 11.59 -11.27 14.27
C GLN A 23 12.25 -9.91 14.54
N HIS A 24 11.44 -8.83 14.61
CA HIS A 24 11.97 -7.50 14.83
C HIS A 24 12.14 -7.23 16.34
N PRO A 25 13.36 -6.90 16.83
CA PRO A 25 13.57 -6.65 18.25
C PRO A 25 12.67 -5.54 18.79
N GLY A 26 11.99 -5.83 19.90
CA GLY A 26 11.10 -4.87 20.57
C GLY A 26 9.69 -4.76 19.97
N TRP A 27 9.32 -5.64 19.04
CA TRP A 27 7.97 -5.79 18.52
C TRP A 27 7.27 -6.99 19.13
N GLU A 28 5.99 -6.85 19.46
CA GLU A 28 5.19 -7.90 20.12
C GLU A 28 3.77 -7.93 19.55
N VAL A 29 3.30 -9.10 19.17
CA VAL A 29 1.89 -9.33 18.84
C VAL A 29 1.11 -9.59 20.11
N VAL A 30 0.43 -8.57 20.61
CA VAL A 30 -0.29 -8.60 21.88
C VAL A 30 -1.68 -9.20 21.80
N ALA A 31 -2.24 -9.32 20.61
CA ALA A 31 -3.54 -9.94 20.40
C ALA A 31 -3.70 -10.45 18.96
N GLU A 32 -4.49 -11.52 18.83
CA GLU A 32 -4.98 -12.03 17.55
C GLU A 32 -6.49 -12.17 17.55
N ALA A 33 -7.12 -12.00 16.39
CA ALA A 33 -8.55 -12.19 16.21
C ALA A 33 -8.84 -12.89 14.88
N ASN A 34 -9.86 -13.74 14.86
CA ASN A 34 -10.32 -14.44 13.66
C ASN A 34 -11.64 -13.88 13.12
N ASP A 35 -12.15 -12.80 13.68
CA ASP A 35 -13.31 -12.05 13.18
C ASP A 35 -13.24 -10.58 13.65
N GLY A 36 -14.00 -9.72 12.95
CA GLY A 36 -13.95 -8.29 13.20
C GLY A 36 -14.49 -7.86 14.57
N SER A 37 -15.47 -8.57 15.13
CA SER A 37 -16.01 -8.26 16.46
C SER A 37 -14.97 -8.53 17.55
N LYS A 38 -14.25 -9.65 17.46
CA LYS A 38 -13.14 -9.97 18.35
C LYS A 38 -11.96 -9.03 18.16
N ALA A 39 -11.69 -8.63 16.89
CA ALA A 39 -10.65 -7.65 16.58
C ALA A 39 -10.90 -6.32 17.28
N LEU A 40 -12.14 -5.81 17.24
CA LEU A 40 -12.51 -4.58 17.94
C LEU A 40 -12.35 -4.73 19.45
N ALA A 41 -12.87 -5.82 20.03
CA ALA A 41 -12.73 -6.08 21.46
C ALA A 41 -11.26 -6.19 21.90
N ALA A 42 -10.43 -6.88 21.09
CA ALA A 42 -9.00 -6.99 21.33
C ALA A 42 -8.27 -5.65 21.21
N ALA A 43 -8.64 -4.81 20.23
CA ALA A 43 -8.07 -3.47 20.07
C ALA A 43 -8.35 -2.61 21.31
N VAL A 44 -9.60 -2.62 21.81
CA VAL A 44 -9.99 -1.87 23.01
C VAL A 44 -9.23 -2.36 24.25
N ALA A 45 -9.12 -3.68 24.43
CA ALA A 45 -8.47 -4.27 25.61
C ALA A 45 -6.95 -4.11 25.59
N SER A 46 -6.31 -4.31 24.43
CA SER A 46 -4.85 -4.31 24.32
C SER A 46 -4.25 -2.96 23.93
N GLN A 47 -5.03 -2.04 23.38
CA GLN A 47 -4.56 -0.74 22.89
C GLN A 47 -3.25 -0.84 22.06
N PRO A 48 -3.24 -1.55 20.93
CA PRO A 48 -2.05 -1.75 20.14
C PRO A 48 -1.60 -0.44 19.47
N HIS A 49 -0.32 -0.33 19.15
CA HIS A 49 0.19 0.78 18.34
C HIS A 49 -0.25 0.65 16.89
N VAL A 50 -0.27 -0.59 16.38
CA VAL A 50 -0.70 -0.90 14.99
C VAL A 50 -1.67 -2.07 15.02
N ALA A 51 -2.80 -1.95 14.32
CA ALA A 51 -3.72 -3.03 14.02
C ALA A 51 -3.62 -3.40 12.53
N ILE A 52 -3.29 -4.65 12.24
CA ILE A 52 -3.29 -5.23 10.90
C ILE A 52 -4.60 -5.98 10.76
N LEU A 53 -5.49 -5.51 9.89
CA LEU A 53 -6.85 -5.99 9.76
C LEU A 53 -7.09 -6.52 8.34
N ASP A 54 -7.49 -7.77 8.21
CA ASP A 54 -8.02 -8.25 6.93
C ASP A 54 -9.28 -7.48 6.57
N PHE A 55 -9.42 -7.18 5.27
CA PHE A 55 -10.60 -6.48 4.74
C PHE A 55 -11.87 -7.30 4.96
N SER A 56 -11.82 -8.61 4.65
CA SER A 56 -12.97 -9.51 4.59
C SER A 56 -12.98 -10.47 5.78
N MET A 57 -13.51 -10.03 6.91
CA MET A 57 -13.68 -10.89 8.09
C MET A 57 -15.16 -11.16 8.40
N PRO A 58 -15.49 -12.30 9.01
CA PRO A 58 -16.84 -12.56 9.53
C PRO A 58 -17.29 -11.51 10.54
N ARG A 59 -18.60 -11.29 10.64
CA ARG A 59 -19.33 -10.40 11.57
C ARG A 59 -19.09 -8.92 11.35
N MET A 60 -17.85 -8.50 11.14
CA MET A 60 -17.48 -7.11 10.93
C MET A 60 -16.27 -7.06 10.02
N THR A 61 -16.32 -6.28 8.96
CA THR A 61 -15.20 -6.10 8.04
C THR A 61 -14.07 -5.30 8.68
N GLY A 62 -12.83 -5.43 8.18
CA GLY A 62 -11.71 -4.63 8.67
C GLY A 62 -11.93 -3.13 8.55
N VAL A 63 -12.67 -2.69 7.53
CA VAL A 63 -13.06 -1.28 7.34
C VAL A 63 -14.04 -0.81 8.43
N GLU A 64 -14.98 -1.65 8.83
CA GLU A 64 -15.88 -1.33 9.94
C GLU A 64 -15.15 -1.28 11.28
N VAL A 65 -14.21 -2.22 11.52
CA VAL A 65 -13.32 -2.20 12.69
C VAL A 65 -12.51 -0.91 12.71
N ALA A 66 -11.92 -0.51 11.57
CA ALA A 66 -11.15 0.72 11.44
C ALA A 66 -11.99 1.96 11.82
N ARG A 67 -13.23 2.02 11.31
CA ARG A 67 -14.15 3.11 11.63
C ARG A 67 -14.45 3.17 13.12
N ARG A 68 -14.70 2.04 13.78
CA ARG A 68 -14.96 1.98 15.24
C ARG A 68 -13.75 2.39 16.07
N ILE A 69 -12.56 1.94 15.68
CA ILE A 69 -11.30 2.36 16.35
C ILE A 69 -11.16 3.89 16.29
N LYS A 70 -11.44 4.49 15.13
CA LYS A 70 -11.43 5.96 14.96
C LYS A 70 -12.51 6.65 15.78
N GLU A 71 -13.75 6.14 15.79
CA GLU A 71 -14.86 6.66 16.61
C GLU A 71 -14.52 6.64 18.10
N TYR A 72 -13.83 5.62 18.57
CA TYR A 72 -13.36 5.50 19.96
C TYR A 72 -12.13 6.37 20.26
N ARG A 73 -11.66 7.17 19.29
CA ARG A 73 -10.48 8.05 19.40
C ARG A 73 -9.23 7.33 19.92
N MET A 74 -9.04 6.07 19.52
CA MET A 74 -7.86 5.31 19.87
C MET A 74 -6.65 5.80 19.05
N HIS A 75 -5.47 5.75 19.66
CA HIS A 75 -4.20 6.10 19.00
C HIS A 75 -3.60 4.95 18.19
N THR A 76 -4.41 3.96 17.81
CA THR A 76 -4.00 2.80 17.04
C THR A 76 -3.93 3.16 15.57
N GLU A 77 -2.78 2.99 14.95
CA GLU A 77 -2.61 3.07 13.50
C GLU A 77 -3.17 1.81 12.84
N ILE A 78 -3.78 1.96 11.67
CA ILE A 78 -4.52 0.87 11.04
C ILE A 78 -3.94 0.58 9.67
N LEU A 79 -3.57 -0.69 9.44
CA LEU A 79 -3.22 -1.27 8.17
C LEU A 79 -4.34 -2.21 7.71
N ILE A 80 -4.94 -1.95 6.57
CA ILE A 80 -5.83 -2.90 5.91
C ILE A 80 -5.00 -3.84 5.02
N PHE A 81 -5.17 -5.13 5.25
CA PHE A 81 -4.42 -6.21 4.62
C PHE A 81 -5.37 -7.14 3.85
N THR A 82 -5.29 -7.19 2.52
CA THR A 82 -6.33 -7.81 1.69
C THR A 82 -5.78 -8.54 0.47
N VAL A 83 -6.53 -9.51 -0.04
CA VAL A 83 -6.27 -10.12 -1.36
C VAL A 83 -6.83 -9.30 -2.52
N HIS A 84 -7.74 -8.36 -2.24
CA HIS A 84 -8.45 -7.61 -3.27
C HIS A 84 -7.67 -6.37 -3.71
N ASN A 85 -7.21 -6.35 -4.96
CA ASN A 85 -6.60 -5.19 -5.58
C ASN A 85 -7.69 -4.29 -6.18
N SER A 86 -8.22 -3.37 -5.35
CA SER A 86 -9.26 -2.44 -5.78
C SER A 86 -9.03 -1.08 -5.10
N GLY A 87 -8.89 -0.04 -5.90
CA GLY A 87 -8.73 1.31 -5.37
C GLY A 87 -9.97 1.84 -4.67
N LEU A 88 -11.16 1.39 -5.06
CA LEU A 88 -12.39 1.72 -4.34
C LEU A 88 -12.33 1.19 -2.89
N LEU A 89 -11.84 -0.03 -2.69
CA LEU A 89 -11.68 -0.60 -1.35
C LEU A 89 -10.60 0.14 -0.55
N ALA A 90 -9.51 0.52 -1.20
CA ALA A 90 -8.48 1.34 -0.59
C ALA A 90 -9.04 2.70 -0.14
N GLN A 91 -9.80 3.38 -1.02
CA GLN A 91 -10.45 4.64 -0.68
C GLN A 91 -11.39 4.50 0.53
N GLN A 92 -12.21 3.45 0.56
CA GLN A 92 -13.09 3.15 1.69
C GLN A 92 -12.29 2.92 2.99
N ALA A 93 -11.17 2.21 2.92
CA ALA A 93 -10.29 1.96 4.06
C ALA A 93 -9.71 3.26 4.64
N PHE A 94 -9.19 4.14 3.77
CA PHE A 94 -8.64 5.43 4.22
C PHE A 94 -9.73 6.37 4.77
N GLN A 95 -10.91 6.41 4.16
CA GLN A 95 -12.05 7.17 4.70
C GLN A 95 -12.49 6.66 6.07
N ALA A 96 -12.39 5.36 6.32
CA ALA A 96 -12.70 4.74 7.60
C ALA A 96 -11.62 4.98 8.68
N GLY A 97 -10.47 5.54 8.30
CA GLY A 97 -9.39 5.88 9.23
C GLY A 97 -8.16 4.99 9.15
N ALA A 98 -8.10 4.04 8.22
CA ALA A 98 -6.85 3.34 7.93
C ALA A 98 -5.80 4.35 7.42
N ARG A 99 -4.53 4.08 7.70
CA ARG A 99 -3.40 4.85 7.19
C ARG A 99 -2.46 4.03 6.32
N ALA A 100 -2.69 2.72 6.24
CA ALA A 100 -2.01 1.86 5.30
C ALA A 100 -2.98 0.88 4.64
N PHE A 101 -2.71 0.55 3.38
CA PHE A 101 -3.42 -0.46 2.61
C PHE A 101 -2.38 -1.31 1.87
N LEU A 102 -2.41 -2.63 2.10
CA LEU A 102 -1.42 -3.56 1.57
C LEU A 102 -2.10 -4.82 1.04
N LEU A 103 -1.69 -5.26 -0.14
CA LEU A 103 -2.11 -6.53 -0.69
C LEU A 103 -1.38 -7.69 0.00
N LYS A 104 -2.08 -8.79 0.27
CA LYS A 104 -1.48 -10.02 0.83
C LYS A 104 -0.39 -10.59 -0.07
N SER A 105 -0.47 -10.39 -1.39
CA SER A 105 0.58 -10.76 -2.36
C SER A 105 1.89 -9.99 -2.17
N ASP A 106 1.82 -8.78 -1.65
CA ASP A 106 2.99 -7.90 -1.51
C ASP A 106 3.61 -7.95 -0.09
N ALA A 107 3.00 -8.74 0.81
CA ALA A 107 3.39 -8.84 2.22
C ALA A 107 4.88 -9.09 2.43
N ASN A 108 5.45 -10.06 1.72
CA ASN A 108 6.86 -10.44 1.86
C ASN A 108 7.85 -9.30 1.57
N LYS A 109 7.42 -8.30 0.80
CA LYS A 109 8.28 -7.19 0.37
C LYS A 109 8.00 -5.91 1.13
N LEU A 110 6.74 -5.67 1.50
CA LEU A 110 6.27 -4.35 1.90
C LEU A 110 5.68 -4.27 3.31
N LEU A 111 5.42 -5.41 3.97
CA LEU A 111 4.80 -5.41 5.30
C LEU A 111 5.61 -4.62 6.33
N LEU A 112 6.90 -4.88 6.43
CA LEU A 112 7.77 -4.18 7.40
C LEU A 112 7.83 -2.69 7.10
N ALA A 113 8.00 -2.29 5.84
CA ALA A 113 8.02 -0.89 5.44
C ALA A 113 6.69 -0.17 5.75
N ALA A 114 5.55 -0.86 5.53
CA ALA A 114 4.23 -0.33 5.85
C ALA A 114 4.07 -0.11 7.37
N VAL A 115 4.46 -1.10 8.16
CA VAL A 115 4.40 -1.05 9.62
C VAL A 115 5.33 0.04 10.18
N GLU A 116 6.58 0.12 9.71
CA GLU A 116 7.54 1.16 10.12
C GLU A 116 7.01 2.56 9.80
N SER A 117 6.38 2.75 8.63
CA SER A 117 5.75 4.02 8.28
C SER A 117 4.64 4.39 9.26
N LEU A 118 3.78 3.43 9.61
CA LEU A 118 2.71 3.64 10.59
C LEU A 118 3.24 4.01 11.98
N LEU A 119 4.33 3.35 12.43
CA LEU A 119 4.95 3.61 13.73
C LEU A 119 5.53 5.03 13.88
N VAL A 120 5.77 5.71 12.76
CA VAL A 120 6.15 7.13 12.71
C VAL A 120 5.01 8.03 12.20
N HIS A 121 3.76 7.54 12.29
CA HIS A 121 2.53 8.23 11.91
C HIS A 121 2.50 8.68 10.43
N LYS A 122 3.14 7.94 9.54
CA LYS A 122 3.11 8.17 8.08
C LYS A 122 2.16 7.19 7.41
N ALA A 123 1.37 7.71 6.46
CA ALA A 123 0.53 6.85 5.64
C ALA A 123 1.40 6.01 4.69
N PHE A 124 0.95 4.79 4.41
CA PHE A 124 1.60 3.88 3.47
C PHE A 124 0.57 3.32 2.48
N CYS A 125 0.90 3.40 1.22
CA CYS A 125 0.06 2.88 0.15
C CYS A 125 0.94 2.40 -1.00
N THR A 126 0.58 1.26 -1.58
CA THR A 126 1.25 0.76 -2.78
C THR A 126 0.87 1.57 -4.02
N ASP A 127 1.67 1.51 -5.09
CA ASP A 127 1.46 2.31 -6.30
C ASP A 127 0.07 2.15 -6.94
N SER A 128 -0.50 0.94 -6.85
CA SER A 128 -1.87 0.67 -7.32
C SER A 128 -2.94 1.40 -6.52
N CYS A 129 -2.68 1.66 -5.26
CA CYS A 129 -3.58 2.35 -4.36
C CYS A 129 -3.45 3.88 -4.45
N ALA A 130 -2.24 4.39 -4.65
CA ALA A 130 -1.95 5.83 -4.65
C ALA A 130 -2.56 6.57 -5.86
N SER A 131 -2.70 5.90 -7.01
CA SER A 131 -3.28 6.50 -8.21
C SER A 131 -4.76 6.88 -8.07
N GLU A 132 -5.48 6.20 -7.19
CA GLU A 132 -6.91 6.42 -6.97
C GLU A 132 -7.18 7.35 -5.76
N LEU A 133 -6.21 7.52 -4.87
CA LEU A 133 -6.30 8.41 -3.71
C LEU A 133 -5.97 9.87 -4.02
N ASN A 134 -5.31 10.16 -5.14
CA ASN A 134 -4.89 11.52 -5.54
C ASN A 134 -6.04 12.52 -5.74
N GLY A 135 -7.29 12.10 -5.55
CA GLY A 135 -8.46 12.99 -5.55
C GLY A 135 -8.89 13.50 -4.16
N SER A 136 -8.36 13.00 -3.05
CA SER A 136 -8.99 13.22 -1.73
C SER A 136 -8.07 13.45 -0.53
N LEU A 137 -6.74 13.37 -0.64
CA LEU A 137 -5.84 13.58 0.50
C LEU A 137 -4.85 14.71 0.23
N GLY A 138 -5.06 15.80 0.97
CA GLY A 138 -4.15 16.93 1.02
C GLY A 138 -2.73 16.54 1.45
N GLU A 139 -1.81 17.14 0.81
CA GLU A 139 -0.39 17.37 1.05
C GLU A 139 0.24 16.70 2.29
N ASP A 140 0.77 15.49 2.12
CA ASP A 140 2.00 15.09 2.79
C ASP A 140 2.84 14.23 1.82
N LYS A 141 3.70 14.95 1.09
CA LYS A 141 4.64 14.38 0.13
C LYS A 141 5.82 13.77 0.87
N HIS A 142 5.80 12.47 1.14
CA HIS A 142 7.02 11.74 1.46
C HIS A 142 7.19 10.49 0.59
N ARG A 143 7.91 10.69 -0.50
CA ARG A 143 8.98 9.91 -1.14
C ARG A 143 8.84 8.37 -1.14
N TYR A 144 7.78 7.88 -1.79
CA TYR A 144 7.98 6.79 -2.74
C TYR A 144 7.67 7.40 -4.11
N HIS A 145 8.53 7.21 -5.08
CA HIS A 145 8.48 7.88 -6.39
C HIS A 145 7.24 7.43 -7.17
N HIS A 146 6.10 8.07 -6.90
CA HIS A 146 4.84 7.75 -7.56
C HIS A 146 4.84 8.30 -8.97
N LEU A 147 4.90 7.39 -9.93
CA LEU A 147 4.62 7.73 -11.32
C LEU A 147 3.13 8.06 -11.45
N SER A 148 2.81 9.17 -12.11
CA SER A 148 1.43 9.44 -12.53
C SER A 148 0.95 8.33 -13.49
N PRO A 149 -0.37 8.13 -13.68
CA PRO A 149 -0.88 7.14 -14.64
C PRO A 149 -0.27 7.29 -16.05
N ARG A 150 -0.03 8.52 -16.49
CA ARG A 150 0.61 8.80 -17.79
C ARG A 150 2.10 8.46 -17.79
N GLU A 151 2.83 8.80 -16.75
CA GLU A 151 4.24 8.44 -16.60
C GLU A 151 4.41 6.92 -16.53
N ARG A 152 3.55 6.23 -15.77
CA ARG A 152 3.56 4.77 -15.65
C ARG A 152 3.31 4.08 -17.01
N LEU A 153 2.34 4.58 -17.76
CA LEU A 153 2.02 4.05 -19.09
C LEU A 153 3.18 4.29 -20.07
N VAL A 154 3.81 5.47 -20.02
CA VAL A 154 5.01 5.76 -20.81
C VAL A 154 6.16 4.84 -20.43
N VAL A 155 6.42 4.61 -19.13
CA VAL A 155 7.47 3.69 -18.66
C VAL A 155 7.20 2.27 -19.13
N LYS A 156 5.96 1.78 -19.06
CA LYS A 156 5.56 0.48 -19.57
C LYS A 156 5.90 0.34 -21.07
N LEU A 157 5.42 1.28 -21.88
CA LEU A 157 5.63 1.25 -23.33
C LEU A 157 7.12 1.40 -23.72
N VAL A 158 7.90 2.18 -22.98
CA VAL A 158 9.36 2.26 -23.14
C VAL A 158 10.02 0.91 -22.85
N ALA A 159 9.56 0.22 -21.79
CA ALA A 159 10.09 -1.08 -21.41
C ALA A 159 9.71 -2.19 -22.42
N GLU A 160 8.56 -2.05 -23.07
CA GLU A 160 8.15 -2.90 -24.22
C GLU A 160 8.90 -2.57 -25.52
N GLY A 161 9.83 -1.60 -25.51
CA GLY A 161 10.71 -1.27 -26.63
C GLY A 161 10.16 -0.21 -27.61
N TYR A 162 9.04 0.43 -27.30
CA TYR A 162 8.49 1.47 -28.19
C TYR A 162 9.29 2.78 -28.13
N THR A 163 9.44 3.43 -29.28
CA THR A 163 10.05 4.75 -29.40
C THR A 163 9.09 5.87 -28.93
N ASN A 164 9.62 7.03 -28.49
CA ASN A 164 8.78 8.17 -28.10
C ASN A 164 7.77 8.57 -29.19
N LYS A 165 8.15 8.48 -30.48
CA LYS A 165 7.26 8.76 -31.61
C LYS A 165 6.10 7.75 -31.71
N ARG A 166 6.38 6.46 -31.44
CA ARG A 166 5.33 5.43 -31.46
C ARG A 166 4.40 5.57 -30.25
N ILE A 167 4.97 5.83 -29.07
CA ILE A 167 4.22 6.07 -27.83
C ILE A 167 3.30 7.28 -27.97
N SER A 168 3.79 8.39 -28.56
CA SER A 168 2.98 9.60 -28.77
C SER A 168 1.77 9.32 -29.66
N ALA A 169 1.94 8.54 -30.74
CA ALA A 169 0.84 8.13 -31.60
C ALA A 169 -0.17 7.21 -30.89
N MET A 170 0.29 6.28 -30.05
CA MET A 170 -0.57 5.35 -29.30
C MET A 170 -1.39 6.04 -28.20
N LEU A 171 -0.85 7.11 -27.61
CA LEU A 171 -1.47 7.82 -26.48
C LEU A 171 -2.19 9.10 -26.88
N ASP A 172 -2.21 9.41 -28.19
CA ASP A 172 -2.74 10.69 -28.74
C ASP A 172 -2.10 11.92 -28.07
N LEU A 173 -0.76 11.91 -28.00
CA LEU A 173 0.05 12.98 -27.40
C LEU A 173 1.05 13.53 -28.41
N SER A 174 1.58 14.72 -28.13
CA SER A 174 2.77 15.20 -28.86
C SER A 174 4.01 14.40 -28.44
N VAL A 175 5.00 14.29 -29.33
CA VAL A 175 6.30 13.67 -29.00
C VAL A 175 6.94 14.40 -27.82
N LYS A 176 6.88 15.73 -27.79
CA LYS A 176 7.40 16.57 -26.71
C LYS A 176 6.71 16.28 -25.38
N THR A 177 5.40 16.04 -25.37
CA THR A 177 4.64 15.67 -24.16
C THR A 177 5.05 14.27 -23.65
N THR A 178 5.25 13.32 -24.58
CA THR A 178 5.73 11.97 -24.23
C THR A 178 7.14 12.01 -23.61
N GLU A 179 8.02 12.82 -24.17
CA GLU A 179 9.36 13.05 -23.63
C GLU A 179 9.34 13.70 -22.25
N ALA A 180 8.44 14.66 -22.05
CA ALA A 180 8.25 15.29 -20.74
C ALA A 180 7.79 14.27 -19.68
N HIS A 181 6.82 13.40 -19.99
CA HIS A 181 6.38 12.33 -19.08
C HIS A 181 7.52 11.33 -18.80
N ARG A 182 8.29 10.95 -19.83
CA ARG A 182 9.43 10.05 -19.65
C ARG A 182 10.51 10.68 -18.75
N ALA A 183 10.88 11.95 -18.99
CA ALA A 183 11.86 12.65 -18.19
C ALA A 183 11.38 12.84 -16.74
N ALA A 184 10.10 13.15 -16.54
CA ALA A 184 9.50 13.23 -15.20
C ALA A 184 9.54 11.88 -14.49
N ALA A 185 9.23 10.79 -15.18
CA ALA A 185 9.33 9.44 -14.63
C ALA A 185 10.78 9.10 -14.25
N MET A 186 11.74 9.34 -15.12
CA MET A 186 13.17 9.08 -14.85
C MET A 186 13.67 9.84 -13.62
N ARG A 187 13.28 11.11 -13.47
CA ARG A 187 13.62 11.92 -12.31
C ARG A 187 13.00 11.39 -11.04
N LYS A 188 11.71 11.02 -11.07
CA LYS A 188 10.99 10.45 -9.93
C LYS A 188 11.55 9.10 -9.49
N LEU A 189 12.01 8.28 -10.42
CA LEU A 189 12.59 6.96 -10.17
C LEU A 189 14.09 7.01 -9.87
N GLU A 190 14.70 8.21 -9.91
CA GLU A 190 16.14 8.42 -9.75
C GLU A 190 16.98 7.56 -10.71
N VAL A 191 16.46 7.32 -11.92
CA VAL A 191 17.16 6.59 -12.98
C VAL A 191 17.58 7.54 -14.09
N ASN A 192 18.77 7.32 -14.64
CA ASN A 192 19.37 8.17 -15.67
C ASN A 192 19.51 7.49 -17.05
N SER A 193 18.93 6.31 -17.21
CA SER A 193 19.02 5.54 -18.47
C SER A 193 17.74 4.77 -18.78
N THR A 194 17.52 4.47 -20.06
CA THR A 194 16.43 3.58 -20.51
C THR A 194 16.54 2.20 -19.88
N ALA A 195 17.75 1.66 -19.75
CA ALA A 195 17.98 0.39 -19.07
C ALA A 195 17.55 0.43 -17.60
N GLY A 196 17.69 1.57 -16.92
CA GLY A 196 17.16 1.81 -15.58
C GLY A 196 15.63 1.74 -15.53
N LEU A 197 14.96 2.36 -16.53
CA LEU A 197 13.49 2.28 -16.65
C LEU A 197 13.01 0.85 -16.91
N VAL A 198 13.69 0.11 -17.79
CA VAL A 198 13.35 -1.30 -18.09
C VAL A 198 13.48 -2.16 -16.83
N ARG A 199 14.59 -2.07 -16.10
CA ARG A 199 14.78 -2.81 -14.85
C ARG A 199 13.72 -2.47 -13.80
N TYR A 200 13.34 -1.19 -13.70
CA TYR A 200 12.23 -0.78 -12.84
C TYR A 200 10.91 -1.41 -13.29
N ALA A 201 10.57 -1.34 -14.58
CA ALA A 201 9.33 -1.87 -15.12
C ALA A 201 9.18 -3.39 -14.88
N VAL A 202 10.25 -4.16 -15.02
CA VAL A 202 10.26 -5.60 -14.70
C VAL A 202 10.07 -5.82 -13.18
N ARG A 203 10.80 -5.09 -12.32
CA ARG A 203 10.66 -5.20 -10.87
C ARG A 203 9.28 -4.80 -10.35
N ALA A 204 8.65 -3.82 -11.01
CA ALA A 204 7.32 -3.32 -10.69
C ALA A 204 6.19 -4.13 -11.36
N ASN A 205 6.53 -5.26 -12.03
CA ASN A 205 5.61 -6.11 -12.79
C ASN A 205 4.77 -5.32 -13.82
N LEU A 206 5.34 -4.26 -14.40
CA LEU A 206 4.70 -3.50 -15.48
C LEU A 206 4.84 -4.19 -16.84
N VAL A 207 5.87 -5.00 -17.01
CA VAL A 207 6.16 -5.82 -18.18
C VAL A 207 6.74 -7.16 -17.72
N GLU A 208 6.51 -8.19 -18.53
CA GLU A 208 7.16 -9.49 -18.35
C GLU A 208 8.63 -9.41 -18.78
N PRO A 209 9.53 -10.18 -18.14
CA PRO A 209 10.96 -10.17 -18.45
C PRO A 209 11.27 -10.76 -19.84
#